data_aca6e4a4c7d02aa2e667bfd374bf5ada
#
_entry.id   aca6e4a4c7d02aa2e667bfd374bf5ada
#
_cell.length_a   1.000
_cell.length_b   1.000
_cell.length_c   1.000
_cell.angle_alpha   90.00
_cell.angle_beta   90.00
_cell.angle_gamma   90.00
#
_symmetry.space_group_name_H-M   'P 1'
#
loop_
_entity.id
_entity.type
_entity.pdbx_description
1 polymer ?
#
loop_
_entity_poly.entity_id
_entity_poly.type
_entity_poly.pdbx_seq_one_letter_code
_entity_poly.pdbx_strand_id
1 'polypeptide(L)'
;MHEWAQPKAADLRKTGTAHVMYEEFDGLISGVPAKGVTGADRENPRGGAMIRPSNLANHPHDLRDKAKRHLPAIVFDFLEGGSHDEITMRRNRADFDAVRLRQRVFDHPVIRTTRTTLFGQVASMPVALAPIGMGGAFHPQGEVHAARAASAFGVPYCLSSLASCSIEEVAAAVETPFVFQLYLMKDREINASLLQRAEQANCPALMVNVDTAVQGRRNRDLDNGVSIPLNLRIWQLLDIVRRPRWVWRYLRNKPSLGNLAAYCPDGQDLPSVSAWAEPRFKGAVTRDDLEWLRNNWSGKLIVKGVLDPEDAKIAADLGADSVVVSNHGGRQLDSAASSIEMLPRVRDAVGDSVEVVLDSGVRSGFDVLKSLGRGADGCLLGRAYIYGLAPYGERGVAAALYLVAQELDEAMTLTGTADVNALPENLVFGP
;
A
#
# COMPACT_ATOMS: atom_id res chain seq x y z
N MET A 1 1.35 -47.01 31.10
CA MET A 1 2.44 -46.15 30.60
C MET A 1 2.41 -46.24 29.08
N HIS A 2 1.77 -45.29 28.42
CA HIS A 2 1.81 -45.16 26.96
C HIS A 2 2.83 -44.08 26.63
N GLU A 3 3.93 -44.51 26.00
CA GLU A 3 4.95 -43.63 25.44
C GLU A 3 4.32 -42.81 24.29
N TRP A 4 4.27 -41.50 24.45
CA TRP A 4 4.02 -40.57 23.36
C TRP A 4 5.31 -40.44 22.56
N ALA A 5 5.38 -41.13 21.43
CA ALA A 5 6.44 -40.88 20.45
C ALA A 5 6.30 -39.49 19.86
N GLN A 6 7.23 -38.61 20.17
CA GLN A 6 7.35 -37.30 19.51
C GLN A 6 7.72 -37.51 18.03
N PRO A 7 7.01 -36.90 17.07
CA PRO A 7 7.41 -36.97 15.67
C PRO A 7 8.76 -36.26 15.50
N LYS A 8 9.64 -36.89 14.73
CA LYS A 8 11.00 -36.37 14.47
C LYS A 8 10.89 -35.02 13.75
N ALA A 9 11.68 -34.03 14.17
CA ALA A 9 11.74 -32.68 13.67
C ALA A 9 11.92 -32.53 12.13
N ALA A 10 12.25 -33.62 11.43
CA ALA A 10 12.38 -33.65 9.98
C ALA A 10 11.05 -33.74 9.22
N ASP A 11 9.97 -34.24 9.84
CA ASP A 11 8.65 -34.40 9.19
C ASP A 11 7.75 -33.18 9.36
N LEU A 12 8.02 -32.30 10.30
CA LEU A 12 7.25 -31.06 10.54
C LEU A 12 7.54 -29.95 9.52
N ARG A 13 8.57 -30.11 8.69
CA ARG A 13 8.99 -29.09 7.72
C ARG A 13 8.25 -29.11 6.37
N LYS A 14 7.35 -30.07 6.15
CA LYS A 14 6.74 -30.29 4.83
C LYS A 14 5.26 -29.92 4.69
N THR A 15 4.61 -29.37 5.70
CA THR A 15 3.13 -29.26 5.70
C THR A 15 2.53 -27.85 5.94
N GLY A 16 3.32 -26.79 5.97
CA GLY A 16 2.76 -25.43 6.14
C GLY A 16 2.94 -24.59 4.89
N THR A 17 1.88 -24.21 4.21
CA THR A 17 1.91 -23.29 3.04
C THR A 17 2.61 -21.96 3.34
N ALA A 18 2.47 -21.43 4.54
CA ALA A 18 3.20 -20.24 4.97
C ALA A 18 4.73 -20.50 5.07
N HIS A 19 5.14 -21.64 5.61
CA HIS A 19 6.57 -21.97 5.76
C HIS A 19 7.24 -22.23 4.40
N VAL A 20 6.54 -22.86 3.47
CA VAL A 20 7.01 -23.04 2.08
C VAL A 20 7.11 -21.70 1.35
N MET A 21 6.14 -20.81 1.53
CA MET A 21 6.21 -19.43 0.99
C MET A 21 7.42 -18.67 1.56
N TYR A 22 7.75 -18.81 2.83
CA TYR A 22 8.88 -18.12 3.44
C TYR A 22 10.21 -18.64 2.90
N GLU A 23 10.37 -19.95 2.68
CA GLU A 23 11.60 -20.53 2.11
C GLU A 23 11.75 -20.20 0.62
N GLU A 24 10.66 -20.21 -0.17
CA GLU A 24 10.68 -19.82 -1.58
C GLU A 24 10.94 -18.32 -1.75
N PHE A 25 10.38 -17.48 -0.87
CA PHE A 25 10.55 -16.04 -0.91
C PHE A 25 11.97 -15.62 -0.46
N ASP A 26 12.49 -16.25 0.58
CA ASP A 26 13.91 -16.07 1.00
C ASP A 26 14.87 -16.50 -0.13
N GLY A 27 14.52 -17.54 -0.90
CA GLY A 27 15.23 -17.98 -2.11
C GLY A 27 15.16 -16.96 -3.26
N LEU A 28 14.00 -16.38 -3.54
CA LEU A 28 13.79 -15.38 -4.60
C LEU A 28 14.55 -14.05 -4.31
N ILE A 29 14.56 -13.62 -3.05
CA ILE A 29 15.25 -12.38 -2.66
C ILE A 29 16.74 -12.59 -2.43
N SER A 30 17.13 -13.78 -1.99
CA SER A 30 18.52 -14.14 -1.78
C SER A 30 19.25 -14.57 -3.06
N GLY A 31 18.51 -14.84 -4.15
CA GLY A 31 19.08 -15.41 -5.38
C GLY A 31 19.55 -16.86 -5.23
N VAL A 32 19.15 -17.54 -4.14
CA VAL A 32 19.42 -18.95 -3.92
C VAL A 32 18.16 -19.74 -4.28
N PRO A 33 18.18 -20.65 -5.26
CA PRO A 33 17.00 -21.45 -5.62
C PRO A 33 16.60 -22.34 -4.45
N ALA A 34 15.30 -22.51 -4.26
CA ALA A 34 14.75 -23.49 -3.32
C ALA A 34 15.36 -24.87 -3.60
N LYS A 35 15.75 -25.60 -2.55
CA LYS A 35 16.38 -26.92 -2.67
C LYS A 35 15.51 -27.87 -3.50
N GLY A 36 15.90 -28.10 -4.75
CA GLY A 36 15.22 -29.03 -5.64
C GLY A 36 15.38 -28.75 -7.14
N VAL A 37 15.95 -27.60 -7.54
CA VAL A 37 16.21 -27.29 -8.95
C VAL A 37 17.71 -27.36 -9.23
N THR A 38 18.15 -28.45 -9.84
CA THR A 38 19.52 -28.62 -10.36
C THR A 38 19.66 -27.80 -11.64
N GLY A 39 20.46 -26.76 -11.62
CA GLY A 39 20.78 -25.97 -12.82
C GLY A 39 21.83 -24.90 -12.55
N ALA A 40 23.06 -25.22 -12.90
CA ALA A 40 24.23 -24.38 -13.19
C ALA A 40 24.47 -23.13 -12.31
N ASP A 41 25.54 -23.19 -11.56
CA ASP A 41 26.21 -22.08 -10.87
C ASP A 41 26.33 -20.84 -11.76
N ARG A 42 25.57 -19.77 -11.40
CA ARG A 42 25.87 -18.42 -11.88
C ARG A 42 26.58 -17.67 -10.74
N GLU A 43 27.89 -17.62 -10.82
CA GLU A 43 28.74 -16.78 -9.98
C GLU A 43 28.29 -15.33 -10.07
N ASN A 44 28.00 -14.72 -8.90
CA ASN A 44 27.75 -13.29 -8.77
C ASN A 44 29.09 -12.55 -8.73
N PRO A 45 29.42 -11.67 -9.69
CA PRO A 45 30.77 -11.08 -9.80
C PRO A 45 31.05 -9.95 -8.79
N ARG A 46 30.18 -9.68 -7.82
CA ARG A 46 30.42 -8.69 -6.76
C ARG A 46 30.04 -9.26 -5.39
N GLY A 47 31.04 -9.77 -4.69
CA GLY A 47 30.95 -10.39 -3.37
C GLY A 47 30.47 -9.49 -2.22
N GLY A 48 29.25 -8.99 -2.29
CA GLY A 48 28.53 -8.38 -1.18
C GLY A 48 27.65 -9.44 -0.53
N ALA A 49 27.80 -9.67 0.78
CA ALA A 49 26.93 -10.55 1.54
C ALA A 49 25.46 -10.17 1.30
N MET A 50 24.65 -11.08 0.76
CA MET A 50 23.23 -10.87 0.56
C MET A 50 22.54 -10.74 1.92
N ILE A 51 22.02 -9.53 2.18
CA ILE A 51 21.29 -9.24 3.42
C ILE A 51 19.86 -9.79 3.24
N ARG A 52 19.47 -10.74 4.08
CA ARG A 52 18.09 -11.26 4.12
C ARG A 52 17.11 -10.16 4.50
N PRO A 53 15.82 -10.17 4.07
CA PRO A 53 14.80 -9.21 4.48
C PRO A 53 14.66 -9.12 6.00
N SER A 54 14.72 -10.25 6.69
CA SER A 54 14.76 -10.36 8.15
C SER A 54 15.92 -9.60 8.82
N ASN A 55 16.99 -9.29 8.09
CA ASN A 55 18.12 -8.52 8.61
C ASN A 55 17.96 -7.01 8.43
N LEU A 56 16.91 -6.57 7.70
CA LEU A 56 16.67 -5.15 7.49
C LEU A 56 15.88 -4.51 8.63
N ALA A 57 14.97 -5.24 9.27
CA ALA A 57 14.15 -4.78 10.38
C ALA A 57 13.60 -5.96 11.17
N ASN A 58 13.38 -5.78 12.46
CA ASN A 58 12.76 -6.79 13.32
C ASN A 58 11.24 -6.55 13.45
N HIS A 59 10.81 -5.31 13.23
CA HIS A 59 9.39 -4.92 13.26
C HIS A 59 9.14 -3.67 12.39
N PRO A 60 7.89 -3.36 12.02
CA PRO A 60 7.56 -2.25 11.11
C PRO A 60 8.07 -0.87 11.56
N HIS A 61 8.13 -0.61 12.87
CA HIS A 61 8.66 0.65 13.41
C HIS A 61 10.13 0.89 13.08
N ASP A 62 10.94 -0.17 12.99
CA ASP A 62 12.35 -0.07 12.60
C ASP A 62 12.50 0.52 11.20
N LEU A 63 11.62 0.14 10.27
CA LEU A 63 11.64 0.68 8.90
C LEU A 63 11.32 2.18 8.90
N ARG A 64 10.35 2.62 9.71
CA ARG A 64 10.01 4.04 9.86
C ARG A 64 11.22 4.85 10.36
N ASP A 65 11.90 4.38 11.39
CA ASP A 65 13.06 5.06 11.97
C ASP A 65 14.25 5.10 10.99
N LYS A 66 14.41 4.05 10.17
CA LYS A 66 15.40 4.02 9.10
C LYS A 66 15.04 4.99 7.97
N ALA A 67 13.78 5.09 7.57
CA ALA A 67 13.30 6.08 6.63
C ALA A 67 13.56 7.51 7.14
N LYS A 68 13.24 7.80 8.40
CA LYS A 68 13.48 9.09 9.03
C LYS A 68 14.96 9.49 9.02
N ARG A 69 15.85 8.54 9.24
CA ARG A 69 17.30 8.79 9.17
C ARG A 69 17.82 8.92 7.74
N HIS A 70 17.16 8.33 6.77
CA HIS A 70 17.57 8.32 5.37
C HIS A 70 17.10 9.56 4.61
N LEU A 71 15.84 9.95 4.80
CA LEU A 71 15.21 11.06 4.09
C LEU A 71 15.55 12.41 4.73
N PRO A 72 15.65 13.50 3.92
CA PRO A 72 15.56 14.84 4.46
C PRO A 72 14.25 15.06 5.22
N ALA A 73 14.28 15.91 6.25
CA ALA A 73 13.10 16.18 7.09
C ALA A 73 11.87 16.60 6.26
N ILE A 74 12.05 17.46 5.28
CA ILE A 74 10.98 17.91 4.37
C ILE A 74 10.32 16.74 3.63
N VAL A 75 11.10 15.76 3.17
CA VAL A 75 10.57 14.57 2.46
C VAL A 75 9.95 13.59 3.44
N PHE A 76 10.54 13.43 4.62
CA PHE A 76 9.99 12.57 5.66
C PHE A 76 8.67 13.13 6.20
N ASP A 77 8.57 14.43 6.45
CA ASP A 77 7.35 15.08 6.93
C ASP A 77 6.25 15.03 5.86
N PHE A 78 6.60 15.17 4.57
CA PHE A 78 5.65 14.95 3.48
C PHE A 78 5.08 13.52 3.49
N LEU A 79 5.89 12.51 3.78
CA LEU A 79 5.45 11.11 3.91
C LEU A 79 4.60 10.92 5.17
N GLU A 80 5.09 11.41 6.31
CA GLU A 80 4.56 11.11 7.64
C GLU A 80 3.34 11.95 7.98
N GLY A 81 3.30 13.21 7.55
CA GLY A 81 2.34 14.22 7.99
C GLY A 81 0.88 13.93 7.66
N GLY A 82 0.00 14.45 8.48
CA GLY A 82 -1.44 14.53 8.31
C GLY A 82 -1.91 15.95 8.01
N SER A 83 -3.23 16.15 7.94
CA SER A 83 -3.86 17.45 7.81
C SER A 83 -3.96 18.17 9.16
N HIS A 84 -3.90 19.49 9.14
CA HIS A 84 -4.05 20.39 10.28
C HIS A 84 -3.29 19.92 11.54
N ASP A 85 -4.02 19.59 12.60
CA ASP A 85 -3.47 19.17 13.91
C ASP A 85 -3.23 17.66 14.01
N GLU A 86 -3.43 16.92 12.91
CA GLU A 86 -3.22 15.47 12.81
C GLU A 86 -4.08 14.63 13.79
N ILE A 87 -5.24 15.12 14.17
CA ILE A 87 -6.16 14.43 15.10
C ILE A 87 -6.62 13.12 14.47
N THR A 88 -7.12 13.16 13.21
CA THR A 88 -7.55 11.97 12.48
C THR A 88 -6.40 10.98 12.30
N MET A 89 -5.20 11.47 11.97
CA MET A 89 -4.04 10.61 11.78
C MET A 89 -3.66 9.87 13.07
N ARG A 90 -3.70 10.54 14.23
CA ARG A 90 -3.47 9.91 15.53
C ARG A 90 -4.59 8.95 15.90
N ARG A 91 -5.86 9.33 15.65
CA ARG A 91 -7.04 8.48 15.90
C ARG A 91 -6.96 7.19 15.09
N ASN A 92 -6.56 7.24 13.82
CA ASN A 92 -6.38 6.04 13.01
C ASN A 92 -5.51 4.98 13.71
N ARG A 93 -4.47 5.38 14.46
CA ARG A 93 -3.65 4.43 15.20
C ARG A 93 -4.26 4.05 16.55
N ALA A 94 -4.77 5.03 17.29
CA ALA A 94 -5.35 4.79 18.61
C ALA A 94 -6.55 3.83 18.56
N ASP A 95 -7.39 3.94 17.52
CA ASP A 95 -8.57 3.09 17.37
C ASP A 95 -8.18 1.67 16.93
N PHE A 96 -7.11 1.49 16.12
CA PHE A 96 -6.54 0.16 15.90
C PHE A 96 -6.03 -0.47 17.20
N ASP A 97 -5.42 0.31 18.09
CA ASP A 97 -4.94 -0.19 19.39
C ASP A 97 -6.12 -0.53 20.34
N ALA A 98 -7.25 0.17 20.21
CA ALA A 98 -8.47 -0.10 20.97
C ALA A 98 -9.20 -1.40 20.54
N VAL A 99 -9.09 -1.79 19.27
CA VAL A 99 -9.59 -3.09 18.79
C VAL A 99 -8.70 -4.20 19.31
N ARG A 100 -9.27 -5.18 20.00
CA ARG A 100 -8.55 -6.29 20.63
C ARG A 100 -8.89 -7.61 19.94
N LEU A 101 -7.90 -8.47 19.78
CA LEU A 101 -8.04 -9.82 19.26
C LEU A 101 -8.39 -10.79 20.42
N ARG A 102 -9.26 -11.75 20.13
CA ARG A 102 -9.62 -12.82 21.07
C ARG A 102 -8.58 -13.92 21.05
N GLN A 103 -7.79 -14.02 22.10
CA GLN A 103 -6.81 -15.09 22.23
C GLN A 103 -7.50 -16.46 22.47
N ARG A 104 -6.97 -17.51 21.81
CA ARG A 104 -7.35 -18.91 22.01
C ARG A 104 -6.11 -19.68 22.45
N VAL A 105 -6.25 -20.58 23.42
CA VAL A 105 -5.13 -21.35 23.99
C VAL A 105 -5.23 -22.85 23.75
N PHE A 106 -6.37 -23.37 23.32
CA PHE A 106 -6.57 -24.79 23.02
C PHE A 106 -6.90 -25.08 21.55
N ASP A 107 -6.87 -24.05 20.71
CA ASP A 107 -7.27 -24.12 19.32
C ASP A 107 -6.20 -23.42 18.48
N HIS A 108 -5.17 -24.16 18.12
CA HIS A 108 -4.05 -23.67 17.33
C HIS A 108 -4.01 -24.41 16.00
N PRO A 109 -4.49 -23.80 14.91
CA PRO A 109 -4.45 -24.43 13.60
C PRO A 109 -3.00 -24.67 13.16
N VAL A 110 -2.67 -25.91 12.79
CA VAL A 110 -1.34 -26.29 12.29
C VAL A 110 -1.15 -25.75 10.86
N ILE A 111 -2.23 -25.78 10.06
CA ILE A 111 -2.24 -25.26 8.69
C ILE A 111 -3.08 -24.01 8.68
N ARG A 112 -2.52 -22.94 8.13
CA ARG A 112 -3.20 -21.64 7.98
C ARG A 112 -3.16 -21.19 6.55
N THR A 113 -4.26 -20.58 6.10
CA THR A 113 -4.42 -20.01 4.76
C THR A 113 -4.56 -18.50 4.86
N THR A 114 -3.59 -17.79 4.31
CA THR A 114 -3.64 -16.32 4.16
C THR A 114 -4.08 -15.90 2.75
N ARG A 115 -4.19 -16.87 1.82
CA ARG A 115 -4.53 -16.63 0.43
C ARG A 115 -5.98 -16.19 0.29
N THR A 116 -6.20 -15.15 -0.52
CA THR A 116 -7.52 -14.58 -0.80
C THR A 116 -7.58 -14.00 -2.20
N THR A 117 -8.67 -13.31 -2.52
CA THR A 117 -8.83 -12.53 -3.75
C THR A 117 -9.04 -11.06 -3.37
N LEU A 118 -8.30 -10.14 -4.00
CA LEU A 118 -8.49 -8.70 -3.85
C LEU A 118 -8.52 -8.04 -5.23
N PHE A 119 -9.49 -7.16 -5.47
CA PHE A 119 -9.66 -6.45 -6.74
C PHE A 119 -9.72 -7.39 -7.96
N GLY A 120 -10.27 -8.59 -7.76
CA GLY A 120 -10.35 -9.63 -8.77
C GLY A 120 -9.03 -10.37 -9.03
N GLN A 121 -7.99 -10.14 -8.24
CA GLN A 121 -6.68 -10.79 -8.35
C GLN A 121 -6.45 -11.73 -7.17
N VAL A 122 -5.84 -12.88 -7.43
CA VAL A 122 -5.39 -13.77 -6.36
C VAL A 122 -4.27 -13.10 -5.59
N ALA A 123 -4.41 -13.03 -4.26
CA ALA A 123 -3.42 -12.46 -3.36
C ALA A 123 -2.92 -13.50 -2.36
N SER A 124 -1.63 -13.51 -2.08
CA SER A 124 -0.99 -14.41 -1.11
C SER A 124 -1.44 -14.14 0.33
N MET A 125 -1.85 -12.90 0.61
CA MET A 125 -2.44 -12.46 1.88
C MET A 125 -3.44 -11.32 1.60
N PRO A 126 -4.37 -10.99 2.52
CA PRO A 126 -5.41 -9.97 2.32
C PRO A 126 -4.88 -8.55 2.41
N VAL A 127 -3.85 -8.26 1.59
CA VAL A 127 -3.14 -6.98 1.56
C VAL A 127 -2.82 -6.60 0.13
N ALA A 128 -2.96 -5.31 -0.19
CA ALA A 128 -2.41 -4.70 -1.40
C ALA A 128 -1.56 -3.47 -1.05
N LEU A 129 -0.63 -3.09 -1.91
CA LEU A 129 0.13 -1.85 -1.74
C LEU A 129 -0.70 -0.66 -2.24
N ALA A 130 -0.95 0.31 -1.35
CA ALA A 130 -1.75 1.49 -1.62
C ALA A 130 -1.13 2.37 -2.72
N PRO A 131 -1.95 3.11 -3.49
CA PRO A 131 -1.42 4.10 -4.42
C PRO A 131 -0.79 5.26 -3.66
N ILE A 132 0.48 5.52 -3.94
CA ILE A 132 1.24 6.65 -3.38
C ILE A 132 1.80 7.46 -4.53
N GLY A 133 1.52 8.75 -4.54
CA GLY A 133 2.10 9.67 -5.49
C GLY A 133 3.56 9.99 -5.19
N MET A 134 4.31 10.36 -6.22
CA MET A 134 5.69 10.84 -6.10
C MET A 134 6.64 9.85 -5.41
N GLY A 135 6.52 8.55 -5.66
CA GLY A 135 7.41 7.53 -5.11
C GLY A 135 8.89 7.79 -5.40
N GLY A 136 9.18 8.43 -6.52
CA GLY A 136 10.52 8.86 -6.91
C GLY A 136 11.17 9.88 -5.96
N ALA A 137 10.39 10.60 -5.16
CA ALA A 137 10.92 11.49 -4.13
C ALA A 137 11.51 10.70 -2.94
N PHE A 138 11.01 9.51 -2.68
CA PHE A 138 11.50 8.63 -1.61
C PHE A 138 12.64 7.74 -2.09
N HIS A 139 12.50 7.17 -3.29
CA HIS A 139 13.52 6.32 -3.91
C HIS A 139 13.43 6.41 -5.45
N PRO A 140 14.55 6.49 -6.20
CA PRO A 140 14.51 6.41 -7.66
C PRO A 140 13.70 5.21 -8.14
N GLN A 141 12.83 5.42 -9.12
CA GLN A 141 11.92 4.38 -9.63
C GLN A 141 11.11 3.68 -8.50
N GLY A 142 10.67 4.45 -7.50
CA GLY A 142 10.03 3.92 -6.29
C GLY A 142 8.83 3.03 -6.60
N GLU A 143 8.02 3.41 -7.58
CA GLU A 143 6.82 2.67 -8.01
C GLU A 143 7.19 1.34 -8.68
N VAL A 144 8.24 1.32 -9.51
CA VAL A 144 8.75 0.08 -10.13
C VAL A 144 9.27 -0.87 -9.06
N HIS A 145 10.03 -0.37 -8.08
CA HIS A 145 10.50 -1.19 -6.97
C HIS A 145 9.34 -1.74 -6.11
N ALA A 146 8.33 -0.92 -5.87
CA ALA A 146 7.14 -1.36 -5.12
C ALA A 146 6.36 -2.43 -5.91
N ALA A 147 6.14 -2.23 -7.20
CA ALA A 147 5.45 -3.17 -8.07
C ALA A 147 6.19 -4.53 -8.16
N ARG A 148 7.51 -4.52 -8.32
CA ARG A 148 8.33 -5.74 -8.34
C ARG A 148 8.25 -6.51 -7.02
N ALA A 149 8.39 -5.82 -5.90
CA ALA A 149 8.27 -6.46 -4.59
C ALA A 149 6.86 -7.04 -4.37
N ALA A 150 5.80 -6.30 -4.75
CA ALA A 150 4.42 -6.77 -4.64
C ALA A 150 4.19 -8.01 -5.53
N SER A 151 4.64 -7.96 -6.79
CA SER A 151 4.59 -9.08 -7.75
C SER A 151 5.29 -10.32 -7.20
N ALA A 152 6.52 -10.19 -6.72
CA ALA A 152 7.30 -11.28 -6.15
C ALA A 152 6.64 -11.86 -4.89
N PHE A 153 5.95 -11.03 -4.10
CA PHE A 153 5.24 -11.46 -2.90
C PHE A 153 3.85 -12.04 -3.20
N GLY A 154 3.32 -11.80 -4.41
CA GLY A 154 2.00 -12.23 -4.82
C GLY A 154 0.87 -11.41 -4.20
N VAL A 155 1.06 -10.10 -4.01
CA VAL A 155 0.02 -9.15 -3.56
C VAL A 155 -0.23 -8.08 -4.62
N PRO A 156 -1.46 -7.55 -4.76
CA PRO A 156 -1.74 -6.49 -5.71
C PRO A 156 -0.97 -5.20 -5.40
N TYR A 157 -0.54 -4.51 -6.45
CA TYR A 157 0.02 -3.16 -6.39
C TYR A 157 -0.95 -2.15 -6.98
N CYS A 158 -1.09 -0.98 -6.37
CA CYS A 158 -1.90 0.11 -6.90
C CYS A 158 -0.99 1.28 -7.32
N LEU A 159 -0.98 1.60 -8.62
CA LEU A 159 -0.20 2.71 -9.19
C LEU A 159 -1.04 3.98 -9.19
N SER A 160 -0.52 5.06 -8.62
CA SER A 160 -1.19 6.38 -8.64
C SER A 160 -1.01 7.09 -9.97
N SER A 161 -2.02 7.85 -10.42
CA SER A 161 -1.87 8.79 -11.54
C SER A 161 -0.87 9.92 -11.23
N LEU A 162 -0.57 10.17 -9.94
CA LEU A 162 0.48 11.09 -9.47
C LEU A 162 1.82 10.39 -9.21
N ALA A 163 2.01 9.19 -9.73
CA ALA A 163 3.26 8.45 -9.63
C ALA A 163 4.39 9.13 -10.42
N SER A 164 5.62 8.93 -9.96
CA SER A 164 6.81 9.39 -10.67
C SER A 164 7.13 8.53 -11.91
N CYS A 165 6.78 7.24 -11.85
CA CYS A 165 6.86 6.33 -12.99
C CYS A 165 5.52 6.31 -13.73
N SER A 166 5.57 6.15 -15.05
CA SER A 166 4.38 6.01 -15.88
C SER A 166 3.76 4.62 -15.79
N ILE A 167 2.51 4.47 -16.29
CA ILE A 167 1.83 3.18 -16.45
C ILE A 167 2.72 2.22 -17.23
N GLU A 168 3.31 2.69 -18.33
CA GLU A 168 4.12 1.89 -19.25
C GLU A 168 5.43 1.43 -18.60
N GLU A 169 6.09 2.31 -17.82
CA GLU A 169 7.32 1.95 -17.09
C GLU A 169 7.06 0.85 -16.06
N VAL A 170 5.93 0.93 -15.34
CA VAL A 170 5.55 -0.11 -14.38
C VAL A 170 5.14 -1.39 -15.10
N ALA A 171 4.34 -1.31 -16.17
CA ALA A 171 3.93 -2.47 -16.96
C ALA A 171 5.13 -3.21 -17.59
N ALA A 172 6.15 -2.47 -18.05
CA ALA A 172 7.37 -3.08 -18.57
C ALA A 172 8.26 -3.74 -17.49
N ALA A 173 8.02 -3.43 -16.21
CA ALA A 173 8.85 -3.89 -15.12
C ALA A 173 8.33 -5.13 -14.39
N VAL A 174 7.03 -5.48 -14.57
CA VAL A 174 6.35 -6.61 -13.91
C VAL A 174 5.47 -7.36 -14.90
N GLU A 175 5.34 -8.67 -14.71
CA GLU A 175 4.41 -9.50 -15.50
C GLU A 175 3.00 -9.56 -14.87
N THR A 176 2.91 -9.30 -13.56
CA THR A 176 1.63 -9.32 -12.85
C THR A 176 0.85 -8.04 -13.09
N PRO A 177 -0.47 -8.13 -13.34
CA PRO A 177 -1.31 -6.95 -13.48
C PRO A 177 -1.31 -6.11 -12.21
N PHE A 178 -1.52 -4.80 -12.36
CA PHE A 178 -1.63 -3.85 -11.24
C PHE A 178 -2.88 -2.98 -11.38
N VAL A 179 -3.37 -2.46 -10.25
CA VAL A 179 -4.51 -1.54 -10.21
C VAL A 179 -4.05 -0.13 -10.57
N PHE A 180 -4.77 0.56 -11.45
CA PHE A 180 -4.49 1.95 -11.73
C PHE A 180 -5.39 2.87 -10.90
N GLN A 181 -4.80 3.82 -10.15
CA GLN A 181 -5.54 4.80 -9.38
C GLN A 181 -5.54 6.15 -10.08
N LEU A 182 -6.73 6.70 -10.28
CA LEU A 182 -7.00 7.95 -10.98
C LEU A 182 -7.41 9.06 -9.98
N TYR A 183 -6.72 10.19 -10.05
CA TYR A 183 -7.26 11.47 -9.64
C TYR A 183 -7.89 12.11 -10.86
N LEU A 184 -9.20 12.37 -10.81
CA LEU A 184 -9.94 12.86 -11.94
C LEU A 184 -9.47 14.26 -12.35
N MET A 185 -9.24 14.44 -13.66
CA MET A 185 -8.97 15.74 -14.26
C MET A 185 -10.29 16.38 -14.71
N LYS A 186 -10.34 17.72 -14.78
CA LYS A 186 -11.48 18.46 -15.36
C LYS A 186 -11.68 18.12 -16.84
N ASP A 187 -10.57 17.87 -17.53
CA ASP A 187 -10.54 17.49 -18.93
C ASP A 187 -10.84 15.98 -19.11
N ARG A 188 -11.95 15.69 -19.78
CA ARG A 188 -12.40 14.32 -20.05
C ARG A 188 -11.51 13.59 -21.06
N GLU A 189 -10.86 14.30 -21.98
CA GLU A 189 -9.97 13.68 -22.97
C GLU A 189 -8.72 13.14 -22.30
N ILE A 190 -8.17 13.88 -21.31
CA ILE A 190 -7.03 13.40 -20.51
C ILE A 190 -7.44 12.15 -19.71
N ASN A 191 -8.61 12.18 -19.07
CA ASN A 191 -9.10 11.00 -18.33
C ASN A 191 -9.27 9.81 -19.27
N ALA A 192 -9.93 9.96 -20.42
CA ALA A 192 -10.10 8.89 -21.39
C ALA A 192 -8.77 8.33 -21.89
N SER A 193 -7.79 9.20 -22.15
CA SER A 193 -6.43 8.77 -22.52
C SER A 193 -5.74 7.98 -21.42
N LEU A 194 -5.87 8.38 -20.14
CA LEU A 194 -5.32 7.64 -19.00
C LEU A 194 -6.00 6.26 -18.83
N LEU A 195 -7.32 6.17 -19.02
CA LEU A 195 -8.05 4.91 -19.00
C LEU A 195 -7.57 3.98 -20.12
N GLN A 196 -7.44 4.49 -21.34
CA GLN A 196 -6.94 3.71 -22.48
C GLN A 196 -5.53 3.19 -22.23
N ARG A 197 -4.63 3.97 -21.67
CA ARG A 197 -3.27 3.55 -21.30
C ARG A 197 -3.28 2.47 -20.23
N ALA A 198 -4.18 2.57 -19.24
CA ALA A 198 -4.34 1.54 -18.22
C ALA A 198 -4.90 0.24 -18.80
N GLU A 199 -5.85 0.31 -19.75
CA GLU A 199 -6.36 -0.86 -20.48
C GLU A 199 -5.27 -1.53 -21.32
N GLN A 200 -4.46 -0.75 -22.04
CA GLN A 200 -3.31 -1.25 -22.82
C GLN A 200 -2.24 -1.92 -21.93
N ALA A 201 -2.11 -1.46 -20.69
CA ALA A 201 -1.25 -2.09 -19.68
C ALA A 201 -1.90 -3.30 -18.97
N ASN A 202 -3.08 -3.74 -19.41
CA ASN A 202 -3.85 -4.83 -18.81
C ASN A 202 -4.17 -4.62 -17.33
N CYS A 203 -4.42 -3.39 -16.89
CA CYS A 203 -4.87 -3.12 -15.53
C CYS A 203 -6.27 -3.73 -15.31
N PRO A 204 -6.47 -4.63 -14.33
CA PRO A 204 -7.75 -5.34 -14.14
C PRO A 204 -8.78 -4.48 -13.43
N ALA A 205 -8.33 -3.40 -12.76
CA ALA A 205 -9.16 -2.53 -11.96
C ALA A 205 -8.72 -1.07 -12.04
N LEU A 206 -9.71 -0.19 -12.02
CA LEU A 206 -9.55 1.26 -11.88
C LEU A 206 -9.97 1.66 -10.47
N MET A 207 -9.11 2.40 -9.75
CA MET A 207 -9.43 2.97 -8.46
C MET A 207 -9.59 4.49 -8.60
N VAL A 208 -10.72 5.06 -8.19
CA VAL A 208 -10.95 6.50 -8.22
C VAL A 208 -11.01 7.06 -6.81
N ASN A 209 -10.27 8.14 -6.55
CA ASN A 209 -10.33 8.86 -5.28
C ASN A 209 -11.47 9.87 -5.29
N VAL A 210 -12.31 9.84 -4.24
CA VAL A 210 -13.45 10.75 -4.08
C VAL A 210 -13.29 11.72 -2.90
N ASP A 211 -12.27 11.54 -2.08
CA ASP A 211 -12.02 12.27 -0.83
C ASP A 211 -11.15 13.54 -1.01
N THR A 212 -10.89 13.97 -2.24
CA THR A 212 -9.98 15.07 -2.55
C THR A 212 -10.69 16.29 -3.14
N ALA A 213 -11.91 16.57 -2.66
CA ALA A 213 -12.67 17.75 -3.10
C ALA A 213 -11.86 19.05 -2.92
N VAL A 214 -11.07 19.11 -1.87
CA VAL A 214 -10.04 20.13 -1.63
C VAL A 214 -8.79 19.44 -1.12
N GLN A 215 -7.62 20.02 -1.32
CA GLN A 215 -6.38 19.53 -0.72
C GLN A 215 -6.39 19.79 0.79
N GLY A 216 -6.26 18.74 1.60
CA GLY A 216 -6.12 18.89 3.04
C GLY A 216 -4.86 19.72 3.37
N ARG A 217 -5.03 20.74 4.19
CA ARG A 217 -3.91 21.62 4.60
C ARG A 217 -2.97 20.83 5.51
N ARG A 218 -1.73 20.65 5.10
CA ARG A 218 -0.69 19.97 5.89
C ARG A 218 0.27 20.99 6.49
N ASN A 219 0.09 21.24 7.80
CA ASN A 219 0.88 22.25 8.49
C ASN A 219 2.39 21.95 8.44
N ARG A 220 2.80 20.68 8.57
CA ARG A 220 4.23 20.30 8.44
C ARG A 220 4.81 20.66 7.08
N ASP A 221 4.07 20.46 5.99
CA ASP A 221 4.53 20.81 4.64
C ASP A 221 4.72 22.33 4.53
N LEU A 222 3.77 23.12 5.08
CA LEU A 222 3.88 24.59 5.11
C LEU A 222 5.04 25.07 5.97
N ASP A 223 5.24 24.50 7.17
CA ASP A 223 6.35 24.81 8.05
C ASP A 223 7.71 24.48 7.42
N ASN A 224 7.74 23.43 6.61
CA ASN A 224 8.88 23.03 5.80
C ASN A 224 9.03 23.83 4.49
N GLY A 225 8.17 24.81 4.22
CA GLY A 225 8.24 25.63 3.01
C GLY A 225 8.00 24.83 1.72
N VAL A 226 7.21 23.75 1.80
CA VAL A 226 6.75 23.00 0.62
C VAL A 226 5.74 23.90 -0.11
N SER A 227 6.22 24.60 -1.10
CA SER A 227 5.44 25.45 -2.01
C SER A 227 5.99 25.33 -3.43
N ILE A 228 5.23 25.72 -4.43
CA ILE A 228 5.72 25.82 -5.80
C ILE A 228 5.83 27.31 -6.16
N PRO A 229 7.05 27.84 -6.36
CA PRO A 229 8.37 27.21 -6.19
C PRO A 229 8.75 26.92 -4.73
N LEU A 230 9.62 25.92 -4.53
CA LEU A 230 10.14 25.55 -3.21
C LEU A 230 10.87 26.73 -2.54
N ASN A 231 10.45 27.09 -1.34
CA ASN A 231 11.09 28.15 -0.55
C ASN A 231 11.86 27.56 0.62
N LEU A 232 13.07 27.05 0.34
CA LEU A 232 13.90 26.37 1.33
C LEU A 232 14.67 27.35 2.20
N ARG A 233 14.57 27.18 3.50
CA ARG A 233 15.36 27.91 4.51
C ARG A 233 16.76 27.28 4.63
N ILE A 234 17.76 28.04 5.11
CA ILE A 234 19.14 27.59 5.20
C ILE A 234 19.32 26.29 6.01
N TRP A 235 18.57 26.12 7.09
CA TRP A 235 18.64 24.91 7.91
C TRP A 235 18.09 23.66 7.18
N GLN A 236 17.13 23.82 6.26
CA GLN A 236 16.64 22.72 5.42
C GLN A 236 17.67 22.30 4.39
N LEU A 237 18.40 23.27 3.81
CA LEU A 237 19.53 22.99 2.93
C LEU A 237 20.60 22.20 3.67
N LEU A 238 20.92 22.59 4.93
CA LEU A 238 21.86 21.86 5.76
C LEU A 238 21.39 20.43 6.07
N ASP A 239 20.10 20.22 6.33
CA ASP A 239 19.54 18.87 6.53
C ASP A 239 19.63 18.03 5.26
N ILE A 240 19.30 18.61 4.10
CA ILE A 240 19.42 17.93 2.80
C ILE A 240 20.87 17.49 2.56
N VAL A 241 21.85 18.38 2.76
CA VAL A 241 23.28 18.06 2.57
C VAL A 241 23.76 16.95 3.49
N ARG A 242 23.18 16.82 4.68
CA ARG A 242 23.46 15.72 5.63
C ARG A 242 22.94 14.36 5.16
N ARG A 243 22.18 14.30 4.04
CA ARG A 243 21.64 13.08 3.44
C ARG A 243 22.29 12.78 2.08
N PRO A 244 23.61 12.60 1.99
CA PRO A 244 24.33 12.57 0.70
C PRO A 244 23.87 11.43 -0.22
N ARG A 245 23.46 10.29 0.34
CA ARG A 245 22.94 9.16 -0.45
C ARG A 245 21.61 9.50 -1.11
N TRP A 246 20.69 10.17 -0.39
CA TRP A 246 19.42 10.62 -0.94
C TRP A 246 19.65 11.71 -1.99
N VAL A 247 20.49 12.72 -1.72
CA VAL A 247 20.82 13.81 -2.64
C VAL A 247 21.37 13.25 -3.95
N TRP A 248 22.33 12.35 -3.87
CA TRP A 248 22.93 11.74 -5.05
C TRP A 248 21.92 10.98 -5.92
N ARG A 249 21.02 10.19 -5.28
CA ARG A 249 19.94 9.46 -5.96
C ARG A 249 18.96 10.43 -6.61
N TYR A 250 18.54 11.47 -5.91
CA TYR A 250 17.60 12.48 -6.39
C TYR A 250 18.14 13.24 -7.60
N LEU A 251 19.41 13.68 -7.55
CA LEU A 251 20.03 14.42 -8.65
C LEU A 251 20.20 13.58 -9.92
N ARG A 252 20.40 12.27 -9.79
CA ARG A 252 20.52 11.35 -10.93
C ARG A 252 19.19 10.95 -11.56
N ASN A 253 18.13 10.96 -10.78
CA ASN A 253 16.80 10.47 -11.20
C ASN A 253 15.74 11.47 -10.73
N LYS A 254 15.83 12.70 -11.25
CA LYS A 254 14.88 13.75 -10.91
C LYS A 254 13.45 13.26 -11.15
N PRO A 255 12.59 13.13 -10.09
CA PRO A 255 11.22 12.68 -10.26
C PRO A 255 10.41 13.70 -11.06
N SER A 256 9.46 13.20 -11.83
CA SER A 256 8.39 13.97 -12.46
C SER A 256 7.05 13.33 -12.10
N LEU A 257 5.95 13.74 -12.69
CA LEU A 257 4.67 13.03 -12.66
C LEU A 257 4.55 12.24 -13.96
N GLY A 258 5.06 11.01 -13.99
CA GLY A 258 5.27 10.21 -15.21
C GLY A 258 4.01 10.01 -16.06
N ASN A 259 2.84 9.90 -15.42
CA ASN A 259 1.57 9.76 -16.13
C ASN A 259 1.03 11.06 -16.73
N LEU A 260 1.39 12.20 -16.16
CA LEU A 260 0.88 13.52 -16.55
C LEU A 260 1.86 14.33 -17.40
N ALA A 261 3.14 14.01 -17.36
CA ALA A 261 4.19 14.75 -18.05
C ALA A 261 3.96 14.86 -19.58
N ALA A 262 3.38 13.82 -20.19
CA ALA A 262 3.07 13.80 -21.63
C ALA A 262 2.01 14.83 -22.05
N TYR A 263 1.18 15.30 -21.13
CA TYR A 263 0.11 16.27 -21.39
C TYR A 263 0.52 17.72 -21.08
N CYS A 264 1.67 17.91 -20.41
CA CYS A 264 2.16 19.24 -20.03
C CYS A 264 2.94 19.88 -21.19
N PRO A 265 2.49 21.03 -21.75
CA PRO A 265 3.18 21.70 -22.85
C PRO A 265 4.43 22.45 -22.40
N ASP A 266 4.52 22.81 -21.10
CA ASP A 266 5.50 23.75 -20.56
C ASP A 266 6.81 23.05 -20.10
N GLY A 267 6.89 21.73 -20.20
CA GLY A 267 8.04 20.93 -19.79
C GLY A 267 7.65 19.65 -19.04
N GLN A 268 8.62 18.76 -18.85
CA GLN A 268 8.39 17.44 -18.22
C GLN A 268 8.96 17.34 -16.80
N ASP A 269 9.56 18.42 -16.29
CA ASP A 269 10.06 18.43 -14.91
C ASP A 269 8.94 18.57 -13.89
N LEU A 270 9.21 18.13 -12.66
CA LEU A 270 8.19 18.11 -11.60
C LEU A 270 7.54 19.46 -11.33
N PRO A 271 8.26 20.59 -11.22
CA PRO A 271 7.64 21.90 -11.02
C PRO A 271 6.66 22.28 -12.14
N SER A 272 7.06 22.14 -13.41
CA SER A 272 6.24 22.49 -14.58
C SER A 272 4.98 21.63 -14.64
N VAL A 273 5.12 20.31 -14.53
CA VAL A 273 3.98 19.38 -14.58
C VAL A 273 3.05 19.59 -13.39
N SER A 274 3.57 19.83 -12.19
CA SER A 274 2.74 20.07 -10.99
C SER A 274 1.95 21.38 -11.12
N ALA A 275 2.58 22.47 -11.53
CA ALA A 275 1.92 23.75 -11.74
C ALA A 275 0.84 23.67 -12.83
N TRP A 276 1.09 22.89 -13.89
CA TRP A 276 0.12 22.65 -14.95
C TRP A 276 -1.05 21.77 -14.48
N ALA A 277 -0.79 20.73 -13.71
CA ALA A 277 -1.79 19.74 -13.29
C ALA A 277 -2.70 20.25 -12.17
N GLU A 278 -2.16 20.99 -11.18
CA GLU A 278 -2.88 21.41 -9.98
C GLU A 278 -4.23 22.08 -10.26
N PRO A 279 -4.36 23.12 -11.12
CA PRO A 279 -5.64 23.76 -11.42
C PRO A 279 -6.58 22.90 -12.26
N ARG A 280 -6.07 21.82 -12.86
CA ARG A 280 -6.80 20.90 -13.75
C ARG A 280 -7.39 19.71 -13.03
N PHE A 281 -6.99 19.44 -11.80
CA PHE A 281 -7.67 18.39 -11.03
C PHE A 281 -9.12 18.75 -10.79
N LYS A 282 -9.99 17.76 -10.95
CA LYS A 282 -11.39 17.88 -10.58
C LYS A 282 -11.50 17.59 -9.08
N GLY A 283 -11.65 18.63 -8.27
CA GLY A 283 -11.70 18.46 -6.81
C GLY A 283 -12.85 17.51 -6.40
N ALA A 284 -14.10 17.97 -6.45
CA ALA A 284 -15.24 17.12 -6.12
C ALA A 284 -15.59 16.17 -7.26
N VAL A 285 -15.51 14.87 -7.02
CA VAL A 285 -16.04 13.82 -7.90
C VAL A 285 -17.54 13.70 -7.68
N THR A 286 -18.34 13.76 -8.75
CA THR A 286 -19.78 13.69 -8.72
C THR A 286 -20.31 12.30 -9.09
N ARG A 287 -21.61 12.06 -8.90
CA ARG A 287 -22.29 10.83 -9.37
C ARG A 287 -22.15 10.65 -10.88
N ASP A 288 -22.34 11.73 -11.65
CA ASP A 288 -22.17 11.71 -13.12
C ASP A 288 -20.74 11.34 -13.53
N ASP A 289 -19.74 11.66 -12.69
CA ASP A 289 -18.36 11.27 -12.92
C ASP A 289 -18.16 9.76 -12.73
N LEU A 290 -18.76 9.19 -11.69
CA LEU A 290 -18.70 7.73 -11.45
C LEU A 290 -19.44 6.97 -12.54
N GLU A 291 -20.63 7.45 -12.97
CA GLU A 291 -21.36 6.87 -14.11
C GLU A 291 -20.53 6.93 -15.38
N TRP A 292 -19.89 8.09 -15.65
CA TRP A 292 -19.01 8.23 -16.81
C TRP A 292 -17.83 7.25 -16.73
N LEU A 293 -17.20 7.12 -15.56
CA LEU A 293 -16.11 6.14 -15.36
C LEU A 293 -16.60 4.72 -15.59
N ARG A 294 -17.76 4.33 -15.02
CA ARG A 294 -18.32 3.00 -15.22
C ARG A 294 -18.61 2.69 -16.69
N ASN A 295 -19.12 3.68 -17.44
CA ASN A 295 -19.41 3.52 -18.86
C ASN A 295 -18.16 3.48 -19.76
N ASN A 296 -17.01 3.98 -19.28
CA ASN A 296 -15.76 4.03 -20.04
C ASN A 296 -14.67 3.07 -19.51
N TRP A 297 -15.00 2.24 -18.53
CA TRP A 297 -14.09 1.27 -17.96
C TRP A 297 -14.77 -0.10 -17.82
N SER A 298 -14.25 -1.11 -18.49
CA SER A 298 -14.84 -2.46 -18.51
C SER A 298 -14.41 -3.35 -17.34
N GLY A 299 -13.26 -3.06 -16.72
CA GLY A 299 -12.73 -3.79 -15.58
C GLY A 299 -13.44 -3.45 -14.26
N LYS A 300 -12.88 -3.90 -13.14
CA LYS A 300 -13.42 -3.56 -11.82
C LYS A 300 -13.26 -2.08 -11.52
N LEU A 301 -14.29 -1.46 -10.93
CA LEU A 301 -14.30 -0.08 -10.48
C LEU A 301 -14.24 -0.04 -8.95
N ILE A 302 -13.22 0.63 -8.42
CA ILE A 302 -12.95 0.77 -6.99
C ILE A 302 -13.13 2.24 -6.61
N VAL A 303 -13.99 2.52 -5.63
CA VAL A 303 -14.19 3.88 -5.10
C VAL A 303 -13.44 4.02 -3.77
N LYS A 304 -12.43 4.90 -3.74
CA LYS A 304 -11.55 5.09 -2.58
C LYS A 304 -11.77 6.45 -1.91
N GLY A 305 -11.77 6.43 -0.57
CA GLY A 305 -11.96 7.66 0.23
C GLY A 305 -13.35 7.74 0.87
N VAL A 306 -14.00 6.60 1.00
CA VAL A 306 -15.34 6.49 1.56
C VAL A 306 -15.25 6.26 3.07
N LEU A 307 -15.93 7.07 3.87
CA LEU A 307 -16.09 6.88 5.31
C LEU A 307 -17.57 6.75 5.70
N ASP A 308 -18.45 7.41 4.95
CA ASP A 308 -19.88 7.41 5.26
C ASP A 308 -20.58 6.21 4.63
N PRO A 309 -21.45 5.49 5.40
CA PRO A 309 -22.22 4.36 4.88
C PRO A 309 -23.18 4.72 3.73
N GLU A 310 -23.70 5.95 3.70
CA GLU A 310 -24.59 6.41 2.61
C GLU A 310 -23.78 6.61 1.32
N ASP A 311 -22.57 7.18 1.42
CA ASP A 311 -21.66 7.32 0.27
C ASP A 311 -21.21 5.95 -0.26
N ALA A 312 -21.03 4.96 0.62
CA ALA A 312 -20.73 3.60 0.22
C ALA A 312 -21.87 2.97 -0.60
N LYS A 313 -23.14 3.16 -0.18
CA LYS A 313 -24.31 2.73 -0.95
C LYS A 313 -24.38 3.41 -2.31
N ILE A 314 -24.17 4.73 -2.34
CA ILE A 314 -24.15 5.50 -3.59
C ILE A 314 -23.09 4.93 -4.54
N ALA A 315 -21.89 4.66 -4.05
CA ALA A 315 -20.83 4.06 -4.86
C ALA A 315 -21.23 2.68 -5.41
N ALA A 316 -21.84 1.83 -4.57
CA ALA A 316 -22.35 0.52 -4.96
C ALA A 316 -23.47 0.62 -6.03
N ASP A 317 -24.44 1.50 -5.84
CA ASP A 317 -25.56 1.74 -6.76
C ASP A 317 -25.08 2.26 -8.13
N LEU A 318 -23.95 2.97 -8.15
CA LEU A 318 -23.30 3.47 -9.37
C LEU A 318 -22.33 2.46 -10.00
N GLY A 319 -22.35 1.21 -9.53
CA GLY A 319 -21.62 0.08 -10.12
C GLY A 319 -20.18 -0.05 -9.67
N ALA A 320 -19.82 0.44 -8.48
CA ALA A 320 -18.54 0.12 -7.86
C ALA A 320 -18.51 -1.36 -7.47
N ASP A 321 -17.46 -2.06 -7.87
CA ASP A 321 -17.20 -3.45 -7.48
C ASP A 321 -16.57 -3.52 -6.09
N SER A 322 -15.88 -2.46 -5.66
CA SER A 322 -15.19 -2.38 -4.39
C SER A 322 -15.21 -0.94 -3.83
N VAL A 323 -15.29 -0.83 -2.51
CA VAL A 323 -15.10 0.43 -1.80
C VAL A 323 -13.90 0.34 -0.85
N VAL A 324 -13.11 1.43 -0.80
CA VAL A 324 -12.02 1.53 0.17
C VAL A 324 -12.41 2.50 1.27
N VAL A 325 -12.62 1.95 2.49
CA VAL A 325 -12.89 2.72 3.70
C VAL A 325 -11.62 3.45 4.09
N SER A 326 -11.62 4.76 3.91
CA SER A 326 -10.39 5.57 3.93
C SER A 326 -10.66 7.02 4.33
N ASN A 327 -9.80 7.57 5.16
CA ASN A 327 -9.67 9.02 5.39
C ASN A 327 -8.34 9.56 4.83
N HIS A 328 -7.81 8.90 3.77
CA HIS A 328 -6.55 9.29 3.12
C HIS A 328 -5.34 9.27 4.07
N GLY A 329 -5.37 8.41 5.10
CA GLY A 329 -4.31 8.38 6.11
C GLY A 329 -4.28 9.57 7.05
N GLY A 330 -5.42 10.24 7.25
CA GLY A 330 -5.52 11.47 8.04
C GLY A 330 -4.98 12.70 7.32
N ARG A 331 -5.00 12.71 5.98
CA ARG A 331 -4.39 13.79 5.17
C ARG A 331 -5.42 14.74 4.56
N GLN A 332 -6.72 14.49 4.75
CA GLN A 332 -7.83 15.28 4.20
C GLN A 332 -8.60 15.97 5.32
N LEU A 333 -9.81 15.57 5.65
CA LEU A 333 -10.57 16.15 6.74
C LEU A 333 -9.94 15.77 8.09
N ASP A 334 -9.45 16.76 8.82
CA ASP A 334 -9.03 16.53 10.21
C ASP A 334 -10.25 16.47 11.14
N SER A 335 -10.11 15.80 12.27
CA SER A 335 -11.23 15.47 13.20
C SER A 335 -12.31 14.55 12.60
N ALA A 336 -12.02 13.86 11.48
CA ALA A 336 -12.86 12.78 10.98
C ALA A 336 -12.75 11.52 11.85
N ALA A 337 -13.73 10.62 11.73
CA ALA A 337 -13.64 9.28 12.30
C ALA A 337 -12.48 8.49 11.70
N SER A 338 -11.98 7.50 12.43
CA SER A 338 -11.00 6.58 11.86
C SER A 338 -11.65 5.58 10.90
N SER A 339 -10.87 5.06 9.96
CA SER A 339 -11.38 4.08 9.02
C SER A 339 -11.81 2.78 9.70
N ILE A 340 -11.08 2.31 10.72
CA ILE A 340 -11.43 1.09 11.46
C ILE A 340 -12.70 1.24 12.30
N GLU A 341 -12.99 2.46 12.79
CA GLU A 341 -14.24 2.80 13.48
C GLU A 341 -15.45 2.72 12.53
N MET A 342 -15.29 3.25 11.29
CA MET A 342 -16.37 3.31 10.32
C MET A 342 -16.58 2.01 9.53
N LEU A 343 -15.58 1.14 9.51
CA LEU A 343 -15.59 -0.09 8.71
C LEU A 343 -16.82 -0.97 8.91
N PRO A 344 -17.26 -1.32 10.15
CA PRO A 344 -18.45 -2.17 10.33
C PRO A 344 -19.71 -1.52 9.74
N ARG A 345 -19.86 -0.21 9.91
CA ARG A 345 -21.04 0.53 9.41
C ARG A 345 -21.08 0.54 7.88
N VAL A 346 -19.91 0.67 7.24
CA VAL A 346 -19.81 0.61 5.77
C VAL A 346 -20.12 -0.81 5.29
N ARG A 347 -19.55 -1.85 5.94
CA ARG A 347 -19.84 -3.25 5.61
C ARG A 347 -21.34 -3.55 5.73
N ASP A 348 -21.98 -3.15 6.83
CA ASP A 348 -23.41 -3.34 7.05
C ASP A 348 -24.25 -2.63 5.96
N ALA A 349 -23.78 -1.49 5.47
CA ALA A 349 -24.49 -0.71 4.47
C ALA A 349 -24.44 -1.32 3.06
N VAL A 350 -23.33 -1.92 2.65
CA VAL A 350 -23.15 -2.47 1.29
C VAL A 350 -23.32 -4.01 1.24
N GLY A 351 -23.32 -4.70 2.40
CA GLY A 351 -23.43 -6.16 2.48
C GLY A 351 -22.25 -6.86 1.80
N ASP A 352 -22.47 -8.12 1.39
CA ASP A 352 -21.44 -8.98 0.78
C ASP A 352 -21.33 -8.82 -0.74
N SER A 353 -22.15 -7.97 -1.35
CA SER A 353 -22.17 -7.78 -2.81
C SER A 353 -21.04 -6.88 -3.32
N VAL A 354 -20.45 -6.09 -2.45
CA VAL A 354 -19.37 -5.16 -2.73
C VAL A 354 -18.15 -5.50 -1.87
N GLU A 355 -16.99 -5.61 -2.50
CA GLU A 355 -15.73 -5.81 -1.78
C GLU A 355 -15.40 -4.57 -0.94
N VAL A 356 -15.15 -4.76 0.36
CA VAL A 356 -14.80 -3.67 1.28
C VAL A 356 -13.36 -3.81 1.72
N VAL A 357 -12.53 -2.87 1.31
CA VAL A 357 -11.11 -2.82 1.65
C VAL A 357 -10.85 -1.64 2.59
N LEU A 358 -9.92 -1.79 3.52
CA LEU A 358 -9.62 -0.74 4.48
C LEU A 358 -8.21 -0.20 4.28
N ASP A 359 -8.05 1.12 4.38
CA ASP A 359 -6.74 1.75 4.59
C ASP A 359 -6.75 2.73 5.77
N SER A 360 -5.73 3.58 5.87
CA SER A 360 -5.62 4.60 6.92
C SER A 360 -5.33 4.03 8.32
N GLY A 361 -4.09 3.69 8.54
CA GLY A 361 -3.63 3.28 9.88
C GLY A 361 -2.98 1.91 9.92
N VAL A 362 -3.20 1.05 8.96
CA VAL A 362 -2.61 -0.31 8.90
C VAL A 362 -1.08 -0.24 8.88
N ARG A 363 -0.42 -0.97 9.79
CA ARG A 363 1.03 -1.02 9.94
C ARG A 363 1.58 -2.42 10.15
N SER A 364 0.75 -3.36 10.58
CA SER A 364 1.15 -4.68 11.09
C SER A 364 0.20 -5.77 10.60
N GLY A 365 0.63 -7.03 10.70
CA GLY A 365 -0.23 -8.19 10.44
C GLY A 365 -1.38 -8.30 11.46
N PHE A 366 -1.16 -7.84 12.69
CA PHE A 366 -2.23 -7.73 13.68
C PHE A 366 -3.31 -6.73 13.24
N ASP A 367 -2.93 -5.58 12.67
CA ASP A 367 -3.89 -4.61 12.14
C ASP A 367 -4.70 -5.21 10.98
N VAL A 368 -4.06 -6.01 10.11
CA VAL A 368 -4.75 -6.73 9.04
C VAL A 368 -5.82 -7.65 9.61
N LEU A 369 -5.47 -8.52 10.56
CA LEU A 369 -6.43 -9.46 11.14
C LEU A 369 -7.56 -8.73 11.88
N LYS A 370 -7.28 -7.62 12.56
CA LYS A 370 -8.30 -6.75 13.19
C LYS A 370 -9.27 -6.19 12.14
N SER A 371 -8.77 -5.76 11.00
CA SER A 371 -9.58 -5.22 9.90
C SER A 371 -10.52 -6.28 9.32
N LEU A 372 -9.98 -7.49 9.08
CA LEU A 372 -10.80 -8.61 8.61
C LEU A 372 -11.92 -8.94 9.63
N GLY A 373 -11.58 -9.02 10.92
CA GLY A 373 -12.53 -9.26 11.99
C GLY A 373 -13.59 -8.16 12.17
N ARG A 374 -13.37 -6.98 11.59
CA ARG A 374 -14.31 -5.85 11.53
C ARG A 374 -15.09 -5.79 10.22
N GLY A 375 -14.89 -6.74 9.30
CA GLY A 375 -15.66 -6.86 8.06
C GLY A 375 -14.97 -6.36 6.82
N ALA A 376 -13.63 -6.13 6.82
CA ALA A 376 -12.89 -5.92 5.60
C ALA A 376 -12.59 -7.24 4.88
N ASP A 377 -12.54 -7.21 3.55
CA ASP A 377 -12.04 -8.30 2.71
C ASP A 377 -10.51 -8.22 2.57
N GLY A 378 -9.92 -7.04 2.84
CA GLY A 378 -8.49 -6.82 2.82
C GLY A 378 -8.10 -5.41 3.22
N CYS A 379 -6.79 -5.14 3.14
CA CYS A 379 -6.20 -3.87 3.55
C CYS A 379 -5.28 -3.29 2.49
N LEU A 380 -5.16 -1.94 2.45
CA LEU A 380 -4.10 -1.26 1.71
C LEU A 380 -3.00 -0.81 2.68
N LEU A 381 -1.77 -1.18 2.36
CA LEU A 381 -0.57 -0.65 3.03
C LEU A 381 -0.08 0.60 2.31
N GLY A 382 -0.07 1.74 3.00
CA GLY A 382 0.49 3.00 2.49
C GLY A 382 1.88 3.28 3.07
N ARG A 383 1.97 4.14 4.07
CA ARG A 383 3.25 4.53 4.70
C ARG A 383 4.12 3.34 5.09
N ALA A 384 3.51 2.22 5.52
CA ALA A 384 4.23 1.04 6.00
C ALA A 384 5.25 0.51 4.98
N TYR A 385 4.91 0.42 3.69
CA TYR A 385 5.86 -0.05 2.69
C TYR A 385 6.84 1.06 2.24
N ILE A 386 6.41 2.34 2.24
CA ILE A 386 7.30 3.45 1.88
C ILE A 386 8.44 3.62 2.88
N TYR A 387 8.21 3.31 4.16
CA TYR A 387 9.29 3.30 5.16
C TYR A 387 10.41 2.32 4.81
N GLY A 388 10.08 1.19 4.19
CA GLY A 388 11.06 0.26 3.65
C GLY A 388 11.65 0.74 2.32
N LEU A 389 10.80 1.20 1.42
CA LEU A 389 11.18 1.68 0.09
C LEU A 389 12.26 2.76 0.16
N ALA A 390 12.07 3.77 1.00
CA ALA A 390 12.93 4.95 1.05
C ALA A 390 14.43 4.60 1.25
N PRO A 391 14.85 3.83 2.27
CA PRO A 391 16.24 3.48 2.44
C PRO A 391 16.74 2.34 1.51
N TYR A 392 15.86 1.36 1.16
CA TYR A 392 16.30 0.08 0.63
C TYR A 392 15.69 -0.32 -0.71
N GLY A 393 14.80 0.51 -1.31
CA GLY A 393 14.13 0.21 -2.58
C GLY A 393 13.26 -1.05 -2.49
N GLU A 394 13.29 -1.89 -3.51
CA GLU A 394 12.54 -3.14 -3.62
C GLU A 394 12.70 -4.05 -2.39
N ARG A 395 13.94 -4.23 -1.91
CA ARG A 395 14.23 -5.05 -0.73
C ARG A 395 13.56 -4.53 0.55
N GLY A 396 13.42 -3.21 0.66
CA GLY A 396 12.74 -2.60 1.80
C GLY A 396 11.23 -2.80 1.76
N VAL A 397 10.63 -2.76 0.57
CA VAL A 397 9.21 -3.09 0.38
C VAL A 397 8.97 -4.57 0.70
N ALA A 398 9.82 -5.45 0.20
CA ALA A 398 9.77 -6.88 0.50
C ALA A 398 9.90 -7.15 2.01
N ALA A 399 10.79 -6.44 2.71
CA ALA A 399 10.91 -6.56 4.17
C ALA A 399 9.64 -6.10 4.90
N ALA A 400 8.99 -5.03 4.44
CA ALA A 400 7.73 -4.58 5.03
C ALA A 400 6.61 -5.62 4.84
N LEU A 401 6.47 -6.19 3.65
CA LEU A 401 5.51 -7.25 3.36
C LEU A 401 5.78 -8.51 4.18
N TYR A 402 7.06 -8.91 4.29
CA TYR A 402 7.47 -10.06 5.09
C TYR A 402 7.09 -9.90 6.57
N LEU A 403 7.37 -8.74 7.17
CA LEU A 403 7.01 -8.46 8.57
C LEU A 403 5.49 -8.53 8.77
N VAL A 404 4.70 -7.94 7.87
CA VAL A 404 3.24 -8.00 7.94
C VAL A 404 2.74 -9.44 7.83
N ALA A 405 3.31 -10.25 6.93
CA ALA A 405 2.94 -11.64 6.77
C ALA A 405 3.27 -12.48 8.01
N GLN A 406 4.45 -12.28 8.62
CA GLN A 406 4.84 -12.95 9.87
C GLN A 406 3.90 -12.61 11.02
N GLU A 407 3.60 -11.32 11.21
CA GLU A 407 2.71 -10.87 12.27
C GLU A 407 1.25 -11.34 12.03
N LEU A 408 0.81 -11.45 10.78
CA LEU A 408 -0.50 -12.02 10.44
C LEU A 408 -0.57 -13.51 10.79
N ASP A 409 0.45 -14.28 10.42
CA ASP A 409 0.53 -15.71 10.75
C ASP A 409 0.57 -15.95 12.27
N GLU A 410 1.32 -15.13 13.00
CA GLU A 410 1.35 -15.16 14.48
C GLU A 410 -0.03 -14.83 15.07
N ALA A 411 -0.67 -13.76 14.59
CA ALA A 411 -2.00 -13.36 15.06
C ALA A 411 -3.04 -14.46 14.78
N MET A 412 -3.03 -15.06 13.59
CA MET A 412 -3.90 -16.18 13.23
C MET A 412 -3.67 -17.39 14.15
N THR A 413 -2.42 -17.71 14.45
CA THR A 413 -2.07 -18.80 15.36
C THR A 413 -2.65 -18.57 16.76
N LEU A 414 -2.43 -17.37 17.31
CA LEU A 414 -2.83 -17.04 18.69
C LEU A 414 -4.34 -16.84 18.84
N THR A 415 -5.05 -16.64 17.75
CA THR A 415 -6.54 -16.47 17.75
C THR A 415 -7.29 -17.71 17.33
N GLY A 416 -6.61 -18.78 16.93
CA GLY A 416 -7.26 -20.00 16.41
C GLY A 416 -7.83 -19.80 14.99
N THR A 417 -7.36 -18.81 14.23
CA THR A 417 -7.82 -18.53 12.88
C THR A 417 -7.07 -19.40 11.87
N ALA A 418 -7.76 -20.31 11.20
CA ALA A 418 -7.18 -21.21 10.21
C ALA A 418 -7.18 -20.61 8.80
N ASP A 419 -8.18 -19.79 8.47
CA ASP A 419 -8.35 -19.21 7.12
C ASP A 419 -8.80 -17.76 7.24
N VAL A 420 -8.14 -16.86 6.53
CA VAL A 420 -8.52 -15.43 6.48
C VAL A 420 -9.87 -15.19 5.81
N ASN A 421 -10.36 -16.16 5.02
CA ASN A 421 -11.67 -16.10 4.36
C ASN A 421 -12.80 -16.73 5.19
N ALA A 422 -12.47 -17.36 6.32
CA ALA A 422 -13.41 -18.02 7.22
C ALA A 422 -13.03 -17.74 8.69
N LEU A 423 -13.31 -16.51 9.13
CA LEU A 423 -12.90 -16.03 10.45
C LEU A 423 -13.75 -16.65 11.58
N PRO A 424 -13.14 -16.94 12.74
CA PRO A 424 -13.89 -17.35 13.92
C PRO A 424 -14.89 -16.27 14.36
N GLU A 425 -16.05 -16.70 14.86
CA GLU A 425 -17.01 -15.79 15.51
C GLU A 425 -16.35 -15.07 16.70
N ASN A 426 -16.66 -13.78 16.85
CA ASN A 426 -16.11 -12.93 17.91
C ASN A 426 -14.57 -12.89 17.93
N LEU A 427 -13.94 -12.90 16.76
CA LEU A 427 -12.47 -12.76 16.60
C LEU A 427 -11.95 -11.46 17.23
N VAL A 428 -12.72 -10.40 17.12
CA VAL A 428 -12.38 -9.07 17.63
C VAL A 428 -13.43 -8.56 18.62
N PHE A 429 -12.99 -7.74 19.57
CA PHE A 429 -13.86 -7.00 20.48
C PHE A 429 -13.26 -5.62 20.80
N GLY A 430 -14.12 -4.73 21.30
CA GLY A 430 -13.79 -3.33 21.55
C GLY A 430 -14.73 -2.39 20.79
N PRO A 431 -14.55 -1.09 20.94
CA PRO A 431 -15.39 -0.09 20.30
C PRO A 431 -15.37 -0.17 18.78
#